data_a380d08e4c57d5c51cf0165807064b9f
#
_entry.id   a380d08e4c57d5c51cf0165807064b9f
#
_cell.length_a   1.000
_cell.length_b   1.000
_cell.length_c   1.000
_cell.angle_alpha   90.00
_cell.angle_beta   90.00
_cell.angle_gamma   90.00
#
_symmetry.space_group_name_H-M   'P 1'
#
loop_
_entity.id
_entity.type
_entity.pdbx_description
1 polymer ?
#
loop_
_entity_poly.entity_id
_entity_poly.type
_entity_poly.pdbx_seq_one_letter_code
_entity_poly.pdbx_strand_id
1 'polypeptide(L)'
;MEKFIYALLSKKESGRFPDDEEFMAALSSKQVYLMRGKYKAYLFERFENFGTVETKDVYTHLDNNTYTIEHIMPQHLTPAWTESLGANAAEIHESWLHRLANLTLTGYNPNLSNKPFQEKRD
;
A
#
# COMPACT_ATOMS: atom_id res chain seq x y z
N MET A 1 11.94 9.02 -21.15
CA MET A 1 11.88 8.62 -19.73
C MET A 1 13.11 9.07 -18.94
N GLU A 2 14.31 8.76 -19.41
CA GLU A 2 15.54 9.13 -18.70
C GLU A 2 15.73 10.64 -18.53
N LYS A 3 15.44 11.43 -19.57
CA LYS A 3 15.51 12.89 -19.50
C LYS A 3 14.52 13.47 -18.49
N PHE A 4 13.33 12.89 -18.40
CA PHE A 4 12.32 13.32 -17.45
C PHE A 4 12.76 13.02 -16.02
N ILE A 5 13.29 11.82 -15.78
CA ILE A 5 13.79 11.41 -14.46
C ILE A 5 14.95 12.31 -14.05
N TYR A 6 15.88 12.59 -14.97
CA TYR A 6 17.01 13.47 -14.69
C TYR A 6 16.55 14.88 -14.30
N ALA A 7 15.58 15.43 -15.03
CA ALA A 7 15.05 16.74 -14.72
C ALA A 7 14.41 16.77 -13.32
N LEU A 8 13.71 15.71 -12.92
CA LEU A 8 13.11 15.62 -11.59
C LEU A 8 14.16 15.49 -10.49
N LEU A 9 15.22 14.70 -10.72
CA LEU A 9 16.30 14.52 -9.76
C LEU A 9 17.10 15.80 -9.53
N SER A 10 17.17 16.67 -10.54
CA SER A 10 17.89 17.94 -10.42
C SER A 10 17.12 19.03 -9.70
N LYS A 11 15.82 18.84 -9.45
CA LYS A 11 15.01 19.80 -8.71
C LYS A 11 15.28 19.72 -7.21
N LYS A 12 15.08 20.84 -6.54
CA LYS A 12 15.24 20.95 -5.09
C LYS A 12 13.87 21.06 -4.43
N GLU A 13 13.80 20.73 -3.15
CA GLU A 13 12.60 20.85 -2.31
C GLU A 13 11.47 19.94 -2.81
N SER A 14 10.22 20.39 -2.70
CA SER A 14 9.02 19.58 -2.98
C SER A 14 8.88 19.15 -4.44
N GLY A 15 9.59 19.83 -5.35
CA GLY A 15 9.59 19.46 -6.76
C GLY A 15 10.63 18.42 -7.14
N ARG A 16 11.47 18.02 -6.22
CA ARG A 16 12.55 17.08 -6.45
C ARG A 16 12.04 15.64 -6.46
N PHE A 17 12.46 14.87 -7.45
CA PHE A 17 12.22 13.44 -7.47
C PHE A 17 13.32 12.75 -6.65
N PRO A 18 12.97 11.90 -5.67
CA PRO A 18 13.98 11.24 -4.83
C PRO A 18 14.78 10.21 -5.61
N ASP A 19 16.03 9.97 -5.20
CA ASP A 19 16.79 8.85 -5.72
C ASP A 19 16.26 7.51 -5.16
N ASP A 20 16.81 6.39 -5.64
CA ASP A 20 16.33 5.06 -5.27
C ASP A 20 16.42 4.79 -3.77
N GLU A 21 17.51 5.20 -3.13
CA GLU A 21 17.70 5.00 -1.68
C GLU A 21 16.68 5.81 -0.88
N GLU A 22 16.51 7.08 -1.22
CA GLU A 22 15.54 7.95 -0.57
C GLU A 22 14.12 7.42 -0.77
N PHE A 23 13.80 7.00 -1.99
CA PHE A 23 12.49 6.47 -2.32
C PHE A 23 12.19 5.20 -1.52
N MET A 24 13.11 4.24 -1.48
CA MET A 24 12.93 3.00 -0.74
C MET A 24 12.81 3.24 0.76
N ALA A 25 13.64 4.12 1.31
CA ALA A 25 13.56 4.47 2.73
C ALA A 25 12.23 5.12 3.09
N ALA A 26 11.78 6.06 2.26
CA ALA A 26 10.51 6.73 2.46
C ALA A 26 9.33 5.76 2.34
N LEU A 27 9.36 4.89 1.32
CA LEU A 27 8.29 3.93 1.06
C LEU A 27 8.14 2.92 2.19
N SER A 28 9.27 2.47 2.80
CA SER A 28 9.23 1.50 3.90
C SER A 28 8.54 2.02 5.15
N SER A 29 8.58 3.33 5.38
CA SER A 29 8.02 3.94 6.60
C SER A 29 6.78 4.81 6.34
N LYS A 30 6.48 5.13 5.09
CA LYS A 30 5.36 6.00 4.73
C LYS A 30 4.02 5.33 5.04
N GLN A 31 3.13 6.09 5.63
CA GLN A 31 1.74 5.66 5.83
C GLN A 31 0.96 5.83 4.53
N VAL A 32 1.17 4.91 3.61
CA VAL A 32 0.68 4.98 2.22
C VAL A 32 -0.84 5.07 2.15
N TYR A 33 -1.55 4.39 3.02
CA TYR A 33 -3.01 4.43 3.03
C TYR A 33 -3.57 5.84 3.25
N LEU A 34 -2.85 6.68 3.98
CA LEU A 34 -3.28 8.05 4.29
C LEU A 34 -2.92 9.06 3.20
N MET A 35 -2.24 8.63 2.15
CA MET A 35 -1.91 9.50 1.01
C MET A 35 -3.16 9.84 0.21
N ARG A 36 -3.08 10.91 -0.60
CA ARG A 36 -4.17 11.27 -1.51
C ARG A 36 -4.48 10.12 -2.46
N GLY A 37 -5.76 9.95 -2.79
CA GLY A 37 -6.23 8.83 -3.60
C GLY A 37 -5.48 8.63 -4.91
N LYS A 38 -5.16 9.72 -5.62
CA LYS A 38 -4.44 9.64 -6.90
C LYS A 38 -3.03 9.07 -6.74
N TYR A 39 -2.34 9.36 -5.64
CA TYR A 39 -1.00 8.85 -5.39
C TYR A 39 -1.04 7.38 -4.97
N LYS A 40 -2.03 7.00 -4.16
CA LYS A 40 -2.26 5.59 -3.81
C LYS A 40 -2.55 4.77 -5.06
N ALA A 41 -3.46 5.25 -5.91
CA ALA A 41 -3.82 4.57 -7.15
C ALA A 41 -2.60 4.38 -8.05
N TYR A 42 -1.75 5.40 -8.17
CA TYR A 42 -0.53 5.32 -8.96
C TYR A 42 0.43 4.25 -8.43
N LEU A 43 0.66 4.21 -7.11
CA LEU A 43 1.54 3.20 -6.52
C LEU A 43 1.02 1.79 -6.76
N PHE A 44 -0.26 1.53 -6.51
CA PHE A 44 -0.82 0.21 -6.70
C PHE A 44 -0.87 -0.20 -8.17
N GLU A 45 -1.13 0.75 -9.08
CA GLU A 45 -1.06 0.49 -10.51
C GLU A 45 0.35 0.04 -10.92
N ARG A 46 1.37 0.73 -10.43
CA ARG A 46 2.75 0.39 -10.76
C ARG A 46 3.15 -0.98 -10.20
N PHE A 47 2.77 -1.29 -8.97
CA PHE A 47 3.10 -2.58 -8.37
C PHE A 47 2.35 -3.74 -9.03
N GLU A 48 1.07 -3.56 -9.32
CA GLU A 48 0.28 -4.63 -9.94
C GLU A 48 0.72 -4.95 -11.36
N ASN A 49 1.19 -3.94 -12.10
CA ASN A 49 1.54 -4.10 -13.52
C ASN A 49 3.03 -4.25 -13.78
N PHE A 50 3.87 -4.16 -12.75
CA PHE A 50 5.31 -4.31 -12.92
C PHE A 50 5.65 -5.73 -13.37
N GLY A 51 6.33 -5.83 -14.49
CA GLY A 51 6.80 -7.12 -15.02
C GLY A 51 5.70 -8.03 -15.57
N THR A 52 4.46 -7.54 -15.72
CA THR A 52 3.36 -8.35 -16.25
C THR A 52 3.24 -8.17 -17.77
N VAL A 53 2.80 -9.25 -18.45
CA VAL A 53 2.51 -9.22 -19.89
C VAL A 53 1.11 -8.62 -20.12
N GLU A 54 0.15 -9.04 -19.32
CA GLU A 54 -1.21 -8.49 -19.34
C GLU A 54 -1.38 -7.49 -18.23
N THR A 55 -1.65 -6.23 -18.59
CA THR A 55 -1.84 -5.16 -17.62
C THR A 55 -3.28 -5.10 -17.14
N LYS A 56 -3.45 -4.76 -15.85
CA LYS A 56 -4.76 -4.54 -15.25
C LYS A 56 -5.06 -3.04 -15.24
N ASP A 57 -6.31 -2.68 -15.49
CA ASP A 57 -6.76 -1.29 -15.42
C ASP A 57 -7.10 -0.94 -13.96
N VAL A 58 -6.05 -0.72 -13.17
CA VAL A 58 -6.17 -0.46 -11.73
C VAL A 58 -6.94 0.84 -11.47
N TYR A 59 -6.69 1.87 -12.27
CA TYR A 59 -7.35 3.17 -12.06
C TYR A 59 -8.86 3.08 -12.17
N THR A 60 -9.35 2.48 -13.24
CA THR A 60 -10.79 2.33 -13.46
C THR A 60 -11.43 1.47 -12.37
N HIS A 61 -10.78 0.36 -12.02
CA HIS A 61 -11.31 -0.57 -11.02
C HIS A 61 -11.28 0.00 -9.61
N LEU A 62 -10.31 0.84 -9.27
CA LEU A 62 -10.34 1.56 -7.99
C LEU A 62 -11.42 2.62 -7.98
N ASP A 63 -11.60 3.33 -9.10
CA ASP A 63 -12.57 4.40 -9.22
C ASP A 63 -14.01 3.89 -9.07
N ASN A 64 -14.31 2.73 -9.67
CA ASN A 64 -15.65 2.13 -9.60
C ASN A 64 -15.82 1.13 -8.44
N ASN A 65 -14.84 1.05 -7.56
CA ASN A 65 -14.83 0.17 -6.38
C ASN A 65 -14.86 -1.34 -6.68
N THR A 66 -14.53 -1.74 -7.91
CA THR A 66 -14.32 -3.15 -8.24
C THR A 66 -13.08 -3.68 -7.51
N TYR A 67 -12.03 -2.86 -7.45
CA TYR A 67 -10.88 -3.11 -6.59
C TYR A 67 -10.93 -2.17 -5.38
N THR A 68 -10.48 -2.67 -4.25
CA THR A 68 -10.31 -1.88 -3.03
C THR A 68 -8.94 -2.16 -2.44
N ILE A 69 -8.45 -1.22 -1.63
CA ILE A 69 -7.21 -1.41 -0.88
C ILE A 69 -7.57 -2.03 0.46
N GLU A 70 -7.08 -3.24 0.70
CA GLU A 70 -7.35 -4.01 1.91
C GLU A 70 -6.16 -3.91 2.86
N HIS A 71 -6.46 -3.72 4.15
CA HIS A 71 -5.47 -3.88 5.23
C HIS A 71 -5.36 -5.36 5.58
N ILE A 72 -4.17 -5.94 5.47
CA ILE A 72 -3.94 -7.33 5.87
C ILE A 72 -4.17 -7.47 7.37
N MET A 73 -3.49 -6.63 8.16
CA MET A 73 -3.80 -6.45 9.58
C MET A 73 -4.89 -5.38 9.67
N PRO A 74 -6.08 -5.69 10.22
CA PRO A 74 -7.25 -4.81 10.08
C PRO A 74 -7.12 -3.51 10.86
N GLN A 75 -7.90 -2.51 10.46
CA GLN A 75 -7.92 -1.22 11.16
C GLN A 75 -8.39 -1.34 12.61
N HIS A 76 -9.25 -2.32 12.90
CA HIS A 76 -9.70 -2.63 14.26
C HIS A 76 -9.23 -4.02 14.61
N LEU A 77 -8.33 -4.13 15.58
CA LEU A 77 -7.81 -5.43 16.01
C LEU A 77 -8.90 -6.27 16.67
N THR A 78 -9.02 -7.51 16.22
CA THR A 78 -9.85 -8.51 16.88
C THR A 78 -9.00 -9.25 17.93
N PRO A 79 -9.63 -10.01 18.86
CA PRO A 79 -8.86 -10.83 19.80
C PRO A 79 -7.88 -11.80 19.12
N ALA A 80 -8.28 -12.40 17.99
CA ALA A 80 -7.41 -13.29 17.23
C ALA A 80 -6.15 -12.58 16.72
N TRP A 81 -6.31 -11.35 16.21
CA TRP A 81 -5.16 -10.56 15.76
C TRP A 81 -4.27 -10.13 16.91
N THR A 82 -4.87 -9.70 18.03
CA THR A 82 -4.11 -9.32 19.22
C THR A 82 -3.29 -10.48 19.75
N GLU A 83 -3.84 -11.68 19.77
CA GLU A 83 -3.11 -12.88 20.16
C GLU A 83 -1.97 -13.19 19.20
N SER A 84 -2.22 -13.10 17.89
CA SER A 84 -1.19 -13.37 16.86
C SER A 84 -0.03 -12.38 16.92
N LEU A 85 -0.30 -11.11 17.24
CA LEU A 85 0.74 -10.07 17.31
C LEU A 85 1.52 -10.10 18.61
N GLY A 86 0.95 -10.66 19.68
CA GLY A 86 1.63 -10.82 20.96
C GLY A 86 1.56 -9.58 21.86
N ALA A 87 2.53 -9.48 22.80
CA ALA A 87 2.52 -8.47 23.84
C ALA A 87 2.58 -7.03 23.34
N ASN A 88 3.19 -6.81 22.16
CA ASN A 88 3.35 -5.48 21.58
C ASN A 88 2.30 -5.18 20.50
N ALA A 89 1.15 -5.83 20.56
CA ALA A 89 0.11 -5.72 19.51
C ALA A 89 -0.28 -4.28 19.21
N ALA A 90 -0.50 -3.46 20.24
CA ALA A 90 -0.91 -2.06 20.04
C ALA A 90 0.15 -1.23 19.34
N GLU A 91 1.42 -1.40 19.71
CA GLU A 91 2.54 -0.68 19.08
C GLU A 91 2.74 -1.09 17.63
N ILE A 92 2.69 -2.40 17.37
CA ILE A 92 2.80 -2.95 16.02
C ILE A 92 1.68 -2.43 15.16
N HIS A 93 0.45 -2.47 15.67
CA HIS A 93 -0.72 -1.98 14.96
C HIS A 93 -0.59 -0.50 14.58
N GLU A 94 -0.23 0.35 15.52
CA GLU A 94 -0.07 1.78 15.28
C GLU A 94 1.03 2.06 14.25
N SER A 95 2.16 1.38 14.37
CA SER A 95 3.32 1.60 13.50
C SER A 95 3.11 1.11 12.07
N TRP A 96 2.45 -0.03 11.88
CA TRP A 96 2.42 -0.72 10.60
C TRP A 96 1.10 -0.65 9.84
N LEU A 97 0.02 -0.21 10.51
CA LEU A 97 -1.33 -0.29 9.96
C LEU A 97 -1.45 0.26 8.54
N HIS A 98 -0.94 1.46 8.31
CA HIS A 98 -1.12 2.17 7.04
C HIS A 98 0.10 2.12 6.12
N ARG A 99 1.12 1.33 6.48
CA ARG A 99 2.30 1.16 5.62
C ARG A 99 2.01 0.21 4.47
N LEU A 100 2.74 0.39 3.38
CA LEU A 100 2.57 -0.43 2.17
C LEU A 100 2.63 -1.93 2.47
N ALA A 101 3.51 -2.36 3.38
CA ALA A 101 3.65 -3.76 3.74
C ALA A 101 2.38 -4.40 4.28
N ASN A 102 1.46 -3.60 4.81
CA ASN A 102 0.18 -4.07 5.34
C ASN A 102 -0.99 -3.88 4.38
N LEU A 103 -0.74 -3.47 3.16
CA LEU A 103 -1.79 -3.14 2.19
C LEU A 103 -1.73 -4.08 1.00
N THR A 104 -2.89 -4.40 0.47
CA THR A 104 -3.00 -5.17 -0.78
C THR A 104 -4.20 -4.70 -1.57
N LEU A 105 -4.12 -4.88 -2.89
CA LEU A 105 -5.22 -4.59 -3.79
C LEU A 105 -6.08 -5.85 -3.94
N THR A 106 -7.39 -5.72 -3.81
CA THR A 106 -8.28 -6.89 -3.91
C THR A 106 -9.67 -6.50 -4.40
N GLY A 107 -10.33 -7.44 -5.06
CA GLY A 107 -11.76 -7.35 -5.37
C GLY A 107 -12.65 -8.03 -4.32
N TYR A 108 -12.07 -8.49 -3.20
CA TYR A 108 -12.78 -9.29 -2.20
C TYR A 108 -12.86 -8.64 -0.82
N ASN A 109 -12.60 -7.33 -0.73
CA ASN A 109 -12.53 -6.63 0.55
C ASN A 109 -13.75 -6.86 1.46
N PRO A 110 -15.01 -6.83 0.97
CA PRO A 110 -16.17 -7.08 1.84
C PRO A 110 -16.13 -8.44 2.52
N ASN A 111 -15.50 -9.42 1.90
CA ASN A 111 -15.41 -10.78 2.44
C ASN A 111 -14.17 -10.99 3.31
N LEU A 112 -13.18 -10.11 3.22
CA LEU A 112 -11.93 -10.25 3.96
C LEU A 112 -11.95 -9.46 5.28
N SER A 113 -12.34 -8.20 5.20
CA SER A 113 -12.51 -7.29 6.34
C SER A 113 -11.55 -7.58 7.51
N ASN A 114 -12.08 -7.86 8.70
CA ASN A 114 -11.31 -8.08 9.92
C ASN A 114 -10.91 -9.54 10.17
N LYS A 115 -11.06 -10.40 9.19
CA LYS A 115 -10.74 -11.82 9.33
C LYS A 115 -9.28 -12.05 9.74
N PRO A 116 -9.01 -13.14 10.47
CA PRO A 116 -7.63 -13.54 10.78
C PRO A 116 -6.77 -13.73 9.52
N PHE A 117 -5.47 -13.55 9.67
CA PHE A 117 -4.54 -13.63 8.54
C PHE A 117 -4.67 -14.94 7.76
N GLN A 118 -4.82 -16.06 8.46
CA GLN A 118 -4.93 -17.38 7.81
C GLN A 118 -6.11 -17.44 6.84
N GLU A 119 -7.25 -16.88 7.24
CA GLU A 119 -8.44 -16.83 6.39
C GLU A 119 -8.30 -15.87 5.22
N LYS A 120 -7.58 -14.76 5.42
CA LYS A 120 -7.31 -13.81 4.33
C LYS A 120 -6.35 -14.37 3.29
N ARG A 121 -5.37 -15.15 3.72
CA ARG A 121 -4.39 -15.77 2.83
C ARG A 121 -5.02 -16.84 1.94
N ASP A 122 -5.88 -17.62 2.50
CA ASP A 122 -6.54 -18.72 1.82
C ASP A 122 -7.81 -18.26 1.08
#